data_04197ef4b70fdf1e6b6e198b3d71d59c
#
_entry.id   04197ef4b70fdf1e6b6e198b3d71d59c
#
_cell.length_a   1.000
_cell.length_b   1.000
_cell.length_c   1.000
_cell.angle_alpha   90.00
_cell.angle_beta   90.00
_cell.angle_gamma   90.00
#
_symmetry.space_group_name_H-M   'P 1'
#
loop_
_entity.id
_entity.type
_entity.pdbx_description
1 polymer ?
#
loop_
_entity_poly.entity_id
_entity_poly.type
_entity_poly.pdbx_seq_one_letter_code
_entity_poly.pdbx_strand_id
1 'polypeptide(L)'
;MASILTLLTDFGTADGYGGALLGAVLGVAPQLRVETITHGLPPGDIGAGAYWLAASAPAFPGGTVHCVVVDPGVGGPRPLVAALIDGQVVVAPDNGLLHFMWQRGRERLAVRIDEQAHRPTQLSPTFHGRDLIGPLAARVAAGTLKVEELGSRIHSPKLLPEFLPEGDVSGTATRVVVVDHFGNVILGVARTPWYAPIPAAVSLPNGRVVGQVVNTYSEIDGEVGLLWNSAGHLELAGNRVSAAARLNLHPGDRVRVAWAEIASLETTGHVVRTAPG
;
A
#
# COMPACT_ATOMS: atom_id res chain seq x y z
N MET A 1 4.12 8.55 -25.56
CA MET A 1 4.25 9.24 -24.27
C MET A 1 5.46 8.66 -23.56
N ALA A 2 6.22 9.44 -22.79
CA ALA A 2 7.33 8.90 -22.00
C ALA A 2 6.79 7.91 -20.96
N SER A 3 7.44 6.75 -20.83
CA SER A 3 7.07 5.77 -19.81
C SER A 3 7.37 6.33 -18.43
N ILE A 4 6.48 6.11 -17.49
CA ILE A 4 6.60 6.60 -16.11
C ILE A 4 7.16 5.49 -15.23
N LEU A 5 8.18 5.82 -14.42
CA LEU A 5 8.64 5.00 -13.32
C LEU A 5 8.48 5.77 -12.01
N THR A 6 7.94 5.14 -10.97
CA THR A 6 7.83 5.77 -9.66
C THR A 6 8.79 5.13 -8.66
N LEU A 7 9.25 5.93 -7.70
CA LEU A 7 10.09 5.50 -6.58
C LEU A 7 9.31 5.62 -5.28
N LEU A 8 9.28 4.54 -4.49
CA LEU A 8 8.71 4.50 -3.15
C LEU A 8 9.69 3.75 -2.25
N THR A 9 10.24 4.42 -1.24
CA THR A 9 11.26 3.82 -0.36
C THR A 9 11.19 4.37 1.07
N ASP A 10 11.94 3.74 1.97
CA ASP A 10 12.21 4.18 3.33
C ASP A 10 13.60 4.82 3.50
N PHE A 11 14.21 5.31 2.41
CA PHE A 11 15.58 5.82 2.40
C PHE A 11 15.75 7.18 3.08
N GLY A 12 14.64 7.87 3.40
CA GLY A 12 14.68 9.24 3.88
C GLY A 12 15.05 10.25 2.79
N THR A 13 15.07 11.51 3.19
CA THR A 13 15.37 12.65 2.28
C THR A 13 16.62 13.41 2.69
N ALA A 14 17.20 13.09 3.85
CA ALA A 14 18.40 13.74 4.37
C ALA A 14 19.68 13.19 3.73
N ASP A 15 19.66 11.92 3.33
CA ASP A 15 20.81 11.20 2.77
C ASP A 15 20.70 11.02 1.26
N GLY A 16 21.81 10.66 0.61
CA GLY A 16 21.90 10.52 -0.85
C GLY A 16 21.34 9.21 -1.42
N TYR A 17 20.72 8.33 -0.63
CA TYR A 17 20.27 7.01 -1.10
C TYR A 17 19.19 7.09 -2.19
N GLY A 18 18.21 7.99 -2.02
CA GLY A 18 17.18 8.22 -3.04
C GLY A 18 17.78 8.72 -4.36
N GLY A 19 18.74 9.65 -4.27
CA GLY A 19 19.47 10.16 -5.44
C GLY A 19 20.31 9.09 -6.12
N ALA A 20 20.95 8.21 -5.37
CA ALA A 20 21.73 7.10 -5.93
C ALA A 20 20.84 6.07 -6.65
N LEU A 21 19.65 5.78 -6.11
CA LEU A 21 18.66 4.95 -6.79
C LEU A 21 18.16 5.61 -8.09
N LEU A 22 17.82 6.89 -8.04
CA LEU A 22 17.40 7.67 -9.22
C LEU A 22 18.52 7.65 -10.30
N GLY A 23 19.77 7.88 -9.91
CA GLY A 23 20.92 7.83 -10.81
C GLY A 23 21.08 6.48 -11.49
N ALA A 24 20.89 5.37 -10.76
CA ALA A 24 20.94 4.02 -11.31
C ALA A 24 19.81 3.75 -12.31
N VAL A 25 18.59 4.22 -12.03
CA VAL A 25 17.44 4.13 -12.96
C VAL A 25 17.73 4.91 -14.25
N LEU A 26 18.18 6.16 -14.13
CA LEU A 26 18.49 7.02 -15.28
C LEU A 26 19.72 6.55 -16.06
N GLY A 27 20.67 5.88 -15.41
CA GLY A 27 21.81 5.25 -16.08
C GLY A 27 21.39 4.11 -17.02
N VAL A 28 20.29 3.44 -16.74
CA VAL A 28 19.72 2.38 -17.60
C VAL A 28 18.81 2.97 -18.68
N ALA A 29 17.98 3.94 -18.34
CA ALA A 29 16.95 4.48 -19.22
C ALA A 29 16.76 5.99 -18.99
N PRO A 30 17.66 6.84 -19.55
CA PRO A 30 17.67 8.29 -19.29
C PRO A 30 16.43 9.02 -19.82
N GLN A 31 15.66 8.40 -20.72
CA GLN A 31 14.43 8.94 -21.29
C GLN A 31 13.18 8.76 -20.41
N LEU A 32 13.28 8.00 -19.31
CA LEU A 32 12.14 7.77 -18.43
C LEU A 32 11.74 9.05 -17.70
N ARG A 33 10.45 9.22 -17.54
CA ARG A 33 9.92 10.15 -16.55
C ARG A 33 9.90 9.44 -15.19
N VAL A 34 10.77 9.88 -14.28
CA VAL A 34 10.86 9.30 -12.94
C VAL A 34 10.21 10.24 -11.94
N GLU A 35 9.25 9.72 -11.19
CA GLU A 35 8.51 10.45 -10.15
C GLU A 35 8.73 9.79 -8.79
N THR A 36 8.82 10.57 -7.74
CA THR A 36 8.91 10.05 -6.37
C THR A 36 7.53 10.05 -5.72
N ILE A 37 7.04 8.86 -5.32
CA ILE A 37 5.88 8.80 -4.43
C ILE A 37 6.31 9.30 -3.05
N THR A 38 7.29 8.63 -2.45
CA THR A 38 7.94 9.09 -1.21
C THR A 38 9.25 8.34 -0.97
N HIS A 39 10.18 9.00 -0.28
CA HIS A 39 11.33 8.36 0.37
C HIS A 39 11.23 8.42 1.90
N GLY A 40 10.14 9.02 2.42
CA GLY A 40 9.96 9.32 3.83
C GLY A 40 9.17 8.27 4.61
N LEU A 41 9.14 7.01 4.16
CA LEU A 41 8.57 5.93 4.97
C LEU A 41 9.41 5.69 6.23
N PRO A 42 8.78 5.27 7.35
CA PRO A 42 9.56 4.83 8.50
C PRO A 42 10.49 3.67 8.11
N PRO A 43 11.75 3.65 8.57
CA PRO A 43 12.71 2.61 8.20
C PRO A 43 12.18 1.20 8.50
N GLY A 44 12.17 0.34 7.48
CA GLY A 44 11.73 -1.05 7.57
C GLY A 44 10.23 -1.26 7.70
N ASP A 45 9.38 -0.21 7.64
CA ASP A 45 7.94 -0.34 7.74
C ASP A 45 7.31 -0.82 6.41
N ILE A 46 7.28 -2.15 6.26
CA ILE A 46 6.70 -2.82 5.08
C ILE A 46 5.20 -2.55 4.97
N GLY A 47 4.48 -2.47 6.11
CA GLY A 47 3.06 -2.19 6.15
C GLY A 47 2.73 -0.80 5.58
N ALA A 48 3.45 0.22 6.02
CA ALA A 48 3.34 1.56 5.47
C ALA A 48 3.68 1.60 3.97
N GLY A 49 4.75 0.90 3.56
CA GLY A 49 5.12 0.79 2.14
C GLY A 49 4.01 0.16 1.30
N ALA A 50 3.42 -0.94 1.76
CA ALA A 50 2.32 -1.62 1.10
C ALA A 50 1.07 -0.75 0.97
N TYR A 51 0.73 -0.01 2.04
CA TYR A 51 -0.40 0.91 2.04
C TYR A 51 -0.19 2.07 1.06
N TRP A 52 0.94 2.77 1.15
CA TRP A 52 1.19 3.94 0.30
C TRP A 52 1.35 3.58 -1.18
N LEU A 53 1.90 2.39 -1.50
CA LEU A 53 1.87 1.86 -2.87
C LEU A 53 0.42 1.71 -3.36
N ALA A 54 -0.42 0.99 -2.63
CA ALA A 54 -1.79 0.72 -3.03
C ALA A 54 -2.68 1.98 -3.06
N ALA A 55 -2.39 2.98 -2.20
CA ALA A 55 -3.11 4.24 -2.16
C ALA A 55 -2.71 5.18 -3.32
N SER A 56 -1.44 5.14 -3.75
CA SER A 56 -0.91 6.08 -4.76
C SER A 56 -0.99 5.53 -6.18
N ALA A 57 -0.79 4.23 -6.38
CA ALA A 57 -0.73 3.62 -7.71
C ALA A 57 -1.95 3.93 -8.60
N PRO A 58 -3.21 3.93 -8.09
CA PRO A 58 -4.39 4.24 -8.92
C PRO A 58 -4.41 5.65 -9.52
N ALA A 59 -3.62 6.59 -8.98
CA ALA A 59 -3.51 7.94 -9.52
C ALA A 59 -2.57 8.02 -10.75
N PHE A 60 -1.78 6.98 -11.00
CA PHE A 60 -0.88 6.91 -12.14
C PHE A 60 -1.55 6.20 -13.32
N PRO A 61 -1.19 6.55 -14.56
CA PRO A 61 -1.75 5.90 -15.76
C PRO A 61 -1.33 4.42 -15.85
N GLY A 62 -2.10 3.64 -16.61
CA GLY A 62 -1.70 2.29 -17.00
C GLY A 62 -0.33 2.28 -17.70
N GLY A 63 0.42 1.20 -17.52
CA GLY A 63 1.80 1.09 -18.01
C GLY A 63 2.86 1.71 -17.09
N THR A 64 2.47 2.35 -15.98
CA THR A 64 3.44 2.83 -14.98
C THR A 64 4.15 1.66 -14.30
N VAL A 65 5.45 1.81 -14.08
CA VAL A 65 6.27 0.87 -13.31
C VAL A 65 6.62 1.49 -11.96
N HIS A 66 6.33 0.78 -10.88
CA HIS A 66 6.62 1.18 -9.51
C HIS A 66 7.85 0.43 -9.00
N CYS A 67 8.94 1.14 -8.74
CA CYS A 67 10.11 0.64 -8.04
C CYS A 67 9.92 0.88 -6.54
N VAL A 68 9.70 -0.18 -5.78
CA VAL A 68 9.36 -0.11 -4.36
C VAL A 68 10.43 -0.79 -3.54
N VAL A 69 11.07 -0.05 -2.61
CA VAL A 69 12.18 -0.58 -1.81
C VAL A 69 12.01 -0.18 -0.35
N VAL A 70 11.42 -1.06 0.43
CA VAL A 70 11.47 -1.12 1.89
C VAL A 70 11.96 -2.52 2.22
N ASP A 71 13.25 -2.65 2.51
CA ASP A 71 13.92 -3.96 2.49
C ASP A 71 14.84 -4.19 3.70
N PRO A 72 14.26 -4.44 4.89
CA PRO A 72 15.05 -4.79 6.07
C PRO A 72 15.80 -6.11 5.93
N GLY A 73 15.47 -6.92 4.89
CA GLY A 73 16.13 -8.20 4.58
C GLY A 73 17.15 -8.12 3.46
N VAL A 74 17.59 -6.92 3.05
CA VAL A 74 18.57 -6.74 1.96
C VAL A 74 19.83 -7.57 2.18
N GLY A 75 20.31 -8.23 1.12
CA GLY A 75 21.49 -9.12 1.19
C GLY A 75 21.21 -10.49 1.81
N GLY A 76 20.02 -10.71 2.37
CA GLY A 76 19.56 -11.99 2.91
C GLY A 76 18.82 -12.84 1.88
N PRO A 77 18.19 -13.95 2.32
CA PRO A 77 17.58 -14.95 1.45
C PRO A 77 16.18 -14.57 0.92
N ARG A 78 15.67 -13.32 1.22
CA ARG A 78 14.37 -12.89 0.70
C ARG A 78 14.44 -12.81 -0.83
N PRO A 79 13.45 -13.34 -1.57
CA PRO A 79 13.40 -13.19 -3.01
C PRO A 79 12.99 -11.77 -3.43
N LEU A 80 13.16 -11.47 -4.72
CA LEU A 80 12.56 -10.31 -5.37
C LEU A 80 11.36 -10.75 -6.21
N VAL A 81 10.41 -9.85 -6.39
CA VAL A 81 9.18 -10.07 -7.15
C VAL A 81 8.96 -8.94 -8.15
N ALA A 82 8.48 -9.30 -9.33
CA ALA A 82 7.82 -8.40 -10.24
C ALA A 82 6.36 -8.82 -10.39
N ALA A 83 5.44 -7.86 -10.34
CA ALA A 83 4.02 -8.15 -10.52
C ALA A 83 3.38 -7.16 -11.50
N LEU A 84 2.59 -7.68 -12.43
CA LEU A 84 1.66 -6.92 -13.25
C LEU A 84 0.29 -6.98 -12.57
N ILE A 85 -0.26 -5.81 -12.23
CA ILE A 85 -1.53 -5.68 -11.52
C ILE A 85 -2.34 -4.57 -12.21
N ASP A 86 -3.48 -4.92 -12.78
CA ASP A 86 -4.40 -4.00 -13.48
C ASP A 86 -3.67 -3.04 -14.45
N GLY A 87 -2.72 -3.59 -15.22
CA GLY A 87 -1.95 -2.84 -16.23
C GLY A 87 -0.78 -2.01 -15.70
N GLN A 88 -0.48 -2.07 -14.41
CA GLN A 88 0.71 -1.43 -13.80
C GLN A 88 1.68 -2.49 -13.29
N VAL A 89 2.98 -2.18 -13.31
CA VAL A 89 4.01 -3.12 -12.85
C VAL A 89 4.63 -2.66 -11.54
N VAL A 90 4.86 -3.58 -10.62
CA VAL A 90 5.61 -3.35 -9.38
C VAL A 90 6.87 -4.23 -9.40
N VAL A 91 8.03 -3.66 -9.10
CA VAL A 91 9.28 -4.40 -8.87
C VAL A 91 9.75 -4.09 -7.45
N ALA A 92 9.88 -5.14 -6.61
CA ALA A 92 10.08 -4.98 -5.17
C ALA A 92 10.73 -6.22 -4.53
N PRO A 93 11.22 -6.14 -3.28
CA PRO A 93 11.43 -7.31 -2.43
C PRO A 93 10.10 -8.05 -2.19
N ASP A 94 10.13 -9.39 -2.24
CA ASP A 94 8.95 -10.23 -1.94
C ASP A 94 8.81 -10.44 -0.42
N ASN A 95 8.52 -9.36 0.28
CA ASN A 95 8.44 -9.30 1.74
C ASN A 95 7.08 -8.85 2.30
N GLY A 96 6.11 -8.55 1.42
CA GLY A 96 4.77 -8.11 1.79
C GLY A 96 4.36 -6.75 1.20
N LEU A 97 5.27 -6.04 0.54
CA LEU A 97 5.02 -4.71 -0.05
C LEU A 97 3.85 -4.68 -1.05
N LEU A 98 3.53 -5.81 -1.70
CA LEU A 98 2.45 -5.89 -2.66
C LEU A 98 1.08 -6.20 -2.01
N HIS A 99 1.01 -6.37 -0.69
CA HIS A 99 -0.16 -6.90 0.03
C HIS A 99 -1.48 -6.24 -0.42
N PHE A 100 -1.65 -4.95 -0.18
CA PHE A 100 -2.93 -4.28 -0.46
C PHE A 100 -3.20 -4.11 -1.96
N MET A 101 -2.18 -3.83 -2.77
CA MET A 101 -2.34 -3.71 -4.22
C MET A 101 -2.71 -5.06 -4.85
N TRP A 102 -2.08 -6.15 -4.40
CA TRP A 102 -2.38 -7.50 -4.86
C TRP A 102 -3.80 -7.94 -4.51
N GLN A 103 -4.27 -7.64 -3.30
CA GLN A 103 -5.63 -8.01 -2.89
C GLN A 103 -6.73 -7.29 -3.67
N ARG A 104 -6.49 -6.06 -4.09
CA ARG A 104 -7.45 -5.24 -4.85
C ARG A 104 -7.43 -5.53 -6.35
N GLY A 105 -6.30 -5.98 -6.88
CA GLY A 105 -6.10 -6.20 -8.30
C GLY A 105 -7.03 -7.27 -8.85
N ARG A 106 -7.61 -7.02 -10.02
CA ARG A 106 -8.47 -7.95 -10.77
C ARG A 106 -7.63 -8.83 -11.70
N GLU A 107 -6.79 -8.19 -12.50
CA GLU A 107 -5.87 -8.86 -13.41
C GLU A 107 -4.48 -8.88 -12.77
N ARG A 108 -3.97 -10.07 -12.48
CA ARG A 108 -2.74 -10.23 -11.70
C ARG A 108 -1.84 -11.31 -12.28
N LEU A 109 -0.57 -10.96 -12.42
CA LEU A 109 0.52 -11.89 -12.70
C LEU A 109 1.68 -11.55 -11.78
N ALA A 110 2.30 -12.55 -11.16
CA ALA A 110 3.51 -12.36 -10.35
C ALA A 110 4.61 -13.31 -10.81
N VAL A 111 5.83 -12.81 -10.80
CA VAL A 111 7.06 -13.51 -11.19
C VAL A 111 8.08 -13.35 -10.08
N ARG A 112 8.62 -14.46 -9.59
CA ARG A 112 9.83 -14.44 -8.76
C ARG A 112 11.01 -14.15 -9.67
N ILE A 113 11.72 -13.06 -9.36
CA ILE A 113 12.87 -12.61 -10.15
C ILE A 113 14.02 -13.62 -10.00
N ASP A 114 14.60 -14.03 -11.11
CA ASP A 114 15.85 -14.79 -11.12
C ASP A 114 17.03 -13.83 -10.91
N GLU A 115 17.36 -13.60 -9.64
CA GLU A 115 18.43 -12.69 -9.25
C GLU A 115 19.80 -13.12 -9.82
N GLN A 116 19.98 -14.40 -10.10
CA GLN A 116 21.24 -14.89 -10.66
C GLN A 116 21.36 -14.57 -12.15
N ALA A 117 20.29 -14.76 -12.92
CA ALA A 117 20.25 -14.41 -14.34
C ALA A 117 20.37 -12.89 -14.60
N HIS A 118 19.89 -12.09 -13.65
CA HIS A 118 19.89 -10.62 -13.76
C HIS A 118 20.97 -9.94 -12.90
N ARG A 119 21.87 -10.71 -12.31
CA ARG A 119 22.90 -10.20 -11.40
C ARG A 119 23.87 -9.25 -12.12
N PRO A 120 24.04 -8.01 -11.65
CA PRO A 120 25.02 -7.10 -12.20
C PRO A 120 26.45 -7.55 -11.86
N THR A 121 27.44 -7.07 -12.61
CA THR A 121 28.87 -7.35 -12.36
C THR A 121 29.29 -6.92 -10.94
N GLN A 122 28.73 -5.81 -10.46
CA GLN A 122 28.92 -5.30 -9.12
C GLN A 122 27.57 -5.20 -8.41
N LEU A 123 27.40 -5.96 -7.34
CA LEU A 123 26.21 -5.96 -6.49
C LEU A 123 26.64 -5.72 -5.05
N SER A 124 26.26 -4.58 -4.50
CA SER A 124 26.44 -4.29 -3.08
C SER A 124 25.51 -5.18 -2.25
N PRO A 125 25.99 -5.86 -1.22
CA PRO A 125 25.14 -6.68 -0.36
C PRO A 125 24.14 -5.88 0.47
N THR A 126 24.28 -4.56 0.53
CA THR A 126 23.44 -3.68 1.34
C THR A 126 22.62 -2.69 0.52
N PHE A 127 22.72 -2.72 -0.83
CA PHE A 127 22.00 -1.74 -1.66
C PHE A 127 21.42 -2.36 -2.95
N HIS A 128 20.65 -3.45 -2.79
CA HIS A 128 19.96 -4.09 -3.91
C HIS A 128 18.95 -3.15 -4.61
N GLY A 129 18.41 -2.17 -3.89
CA GLY A 129 17.55 -1.13 -4.48
C GLY A 129 18.23 -0.43 -5.66
N ARG A 130 19.46 0.06 -5.46
CA ARG A 130 20.26 0.74 -6.48
C ARG A 130 20.80 -0.22 -7.53
N ASP A 131 21.34 -1.36 -7.12
CA ASP A 131 22.15 -2.18 -8.03
C ASP A 131 21.33 -3.20 -8.82
N LEU A 132 20.11 -3.53 -8.37
CA LEU A 132 19.30 -4.59 -8.98
C LEU A 132 17.83 -4.17 -9.20
N ILE A 133 17.11 -3.75 -8.16
CA ILE A 133 15.66 -3.49 -8.25
C ILE A 133 15.38 -2.30 -9.17
N GLY A 134 16.05 -1.16 -8.97
CA GLY A 134 15.90 0.04 -9.79
C GLY A 134 16.27 -0.19 -11.26
N PRO A 135 17.45 -0.77 -11.57
CA PRO A 135 17.82 -1.13 -12.94
C PRO A 135 16.83 -2.09 -13.63
N LEU A 136 16.28 -3.09 -12.93
CA LEU A 136 15.27 -3.98 -13.50
C LEU A 136 13.95 -3.24 -13.75
N ALA A 137 13.49 -2.43 -12.81
CA ALA A 137 12.31 -1.59 -12.99
C ALA A 137 12.46 -0.62 -14.17
N ALA A 138 13.66 -0.04 -14.35
CA ALA A 138 13.98 0.83 -15.48
C ALA A 138 13.92 0.11 -16.83
N ARG A 139 14.46 -1.11 -16.91
CA ARG A 139 14.38 -1.95 -18.13
C ARG A 139 12.95 -2.31 -18.49
N VAL A 140 12.13 -2.65 -17.49
CA VAL A 140 10.70 -2.92 -17.69
C VAL A 140 9.98 -1.66 -18.16
N ALA A 141 10.20 -0.52 -17.52
CA ALA A 141 9.59 0.75 -17.89
C ALA A 141 9.99 1.22 -19.28
N ALA A 142 11.24 0.96 -19.69
CA ALA A 142 11.74 1.25 -21.04
C ALA A 142 11.23 0.25 -22.10
N GLY A 143 10.53 -0.83 -21.71
CA GLY A 143 10.06 -1.88 -22.61
C GLY A 143 11.17 -2.79 -23.16
N THR A 144 12.37 -2.74 -22.60
CA THR A 144 13.51 -3.59 -22.99
C THR A 144 13.54 -4.93 -22.29
N LEU A 145 12.64 -5.14 -21.34
CA LEU A 145 12.47 -6.39 -20.59
C LEU A 145 10.99 -6.54 -20.20
N LYS A 146 10.38 -7.69 -20.45
CA LYS A 146 9.01 -7.98 -20.04
C LYS A 146 9.00 -8.57 -18.63
N VAL A 147 7.86 -8.45 -17.94
CA VAL A 147 7.70 -9.00 -16.59
C VAL A 147 7.94 -10.50 -16.56
N GLU A 148 7.43 -11.23 -17.57
CA GLU A 148 7.55 -12.68 -17.69
C GLU A 148 8.98 -13.17 -17.91
N GLU A 149 9.86 -12.30 -18.44
CA GLU A 149 11.27 -12.59 -18.72
C GLU A 149 12.16 -12.40 -17.48
N LEU A 150 11.61 -11.83 -16.39
CA LEU A 150 12.34 -11.61 -15.16
C LEU A 150 12.61 -12.89 -14.37
N GLY A 151 11.83 -13.96 -14.59
CA GLY A 151 12.03 -15.22 -13.88
C GLY A 151 10.82 -16.15 -13.93
N SER A 152 10.55 -16.85 -12.85
CA SER A 152 9.52 -17.89 -12.79
C SER A 152 8.20 -17.35 -12.26
N ARG A 153 7.09 -17.66 -12.94
CA ARG A 153 5.74 -17.32 -12.48
C ARG A 153 5.45 -17.95 -11.13
N ILE A 154 4.84 -17.18 -10.22
CA ILE A 154 4.36 -17.62 -8.92
C ILE A 154 2.86 -17.37 -8.80
N HIS A 155 2.20 -18.11 -7.89
CA HIS A 155 0.76 -17.97 -7.68
C HIS A 155 0.41 -16.62 -7.02
N SER A 156 1.20 -16.22 -6.04
CA SER A 156 1.01 -15.00 -5.25
C SER A 156 2.35 -14.51 -4.71
N PRO A 157 2.60 -13.21 -4.61
CA PRO A 157 3.67 -12.68 -3.79
C PRO A 157 3.40 -12.97 -2.31
N LYS A 158 4.40 -12.77 -1.46
CA LYS A 158 4.24 -12.80 0.00
C LYS A 158 3.22 -11.73 0.42
N LEU A 159 2.29 -12.11 1.28
CA LEU A 159 1.32 -11.21 1.88
C LEU A 159 1.68 -10.94 3.35
N LEU A 160 1.02 -9.97 3.97
CA LEU A 160 1.13 -9.60 5.37
C LEU A 160 -0.09 -10.16 6.14
N PRO A 161 0.01 -11.36 6.75
CA PRO A 161 -1.15 -12.02 7.38
C PRO A 161 -1.76 -11.17 8.49
N GLU A 162 -0.96 -10.37 9.17
CA GLU A 162 -1.37 -9.48 10.26
C GLU A 162 -2.35 -8.39 9.84
N PHE A 163 -2.42 -8.07 8.55
CA PHE A 163 -3.39 -7.11 7.99
C PHE A 163 -4.55 -7.78 7.26
N LEU A 164 -4.57 -9.11 7.20
CA LEU A 164 -5.77 -9.81 6.73
C LEU A 164 -6.87 -9.65 7.78
N PRO A 165 -8.08 -9.21 7.38
CA PRO A 165 -9.20 -9.09 8.30
C PRO A 165 -9.59 -10.48 8.85
N GLU A 166 -9.68 -10.58 10.18
CA GLU A 166 -10.13 -11.80 10.87
C GLU A 166 -11.51 -11.58 11.46
N GLY A 167 -12.49 -12.39 11.08
CA GLY A 167 -13.85 -12.31 11.65
C GLY A 167 -14.95 -12.59 10.63
N ASP A 168 -16.14 -12.19 11.00
CA ASP A 168 -17.37 -12.41 10.25
C ASP A 168 -18.21 -11.12 10.14
N VAL A 169 -19.47 -11.25 9.74
CA VAL A 169 -20.42 -10.15 9.62
C VAL A 169 -20.71 -9.43 10.93
N SER A 170 -20.44 -10.05 12.10
CA SER A 170 -20.65 -9.44 13.41
C SER A 170 -19.49 -8.54 13.86
N GLY A 171 -18.33 -8.72 13.26
CA GLY A 171 -17.16 -7.89 13.57
C GLY A 171 -15.84 -8.45 13.02
N THR A 172 -14.97 -7.56 12.67
CA THR A 172 -13.68 -7.84 12.04
C THR A 172 -12.55 -7.34 12.91
N ALA A 173 -11.65 -8.22 13.33
CA ALA A 173 -10.39 -7.83 13.93
C ALA A 173 -9.41 -7.41 12.83
N THR A 174 -8.70 -6.31 13.04
CA THR A 174 -7.71 -5.78 12.14
C THR A 174 -6.64 -5.02 12.93
N ARG A 175 -5.66 -4.46 12.22
CA ARG A 175 -4.61 -3.64 12.84
C ARG A 175 -4.58 -2.24 12.24
N VAL A 176 -3.99 -1.32 13.00
CA VAL A 176 -3.54 -0.03 12.50
C VAL A 176 -2.38 -0.29 11.52
N VAL A 177 -2.51 0.16 10.29
CA VAL A 177 -1.49 0.05 9.25
C VAL A 177 -0.54 1.24 9.30
N VAL A 178 -1.12 2.46 9.29
CA VAL A 178 -0.40 3.72 9.20
C VAL A 178 -1.08 4.75 10.08
N VAL A 179 -0.30 5.62 10.68
CA VAL A 179 -0.75 6.94 11.15
C VAL A 179 -0.19 7.96 10.15
N ASP A 180 -1.08 8.72 9.50
CA ASP A 180 -0.67 9.69 8.49
C ASP A 180 -0.12 10.99 9.11
N HIS A 181 0.32 11.92 8.23
CA HIS A 181 0.86 13.21 8.65
C HIS A 181 -0.11 14.05 9.50
N PHE A 182 -1.41 13.88 9.29
CA PHE A 182 -2.45 14.61 10.03
C PHE A 182 -2.82 13.93 11.36
N GLY A 183 -2.28 12.74 11.60
CA GLY A 183 -2.59 11.91 12.75
C GLY A 183 -3.86 11.07 12.57
N ASN A 184 -4.35 10.90 11.35
CA ASN A 184 -5.41 9.94 11.06
C ASN A 184 -4.88 8.51 11.16
N VAL A 185 -5.70 7.59 11.65
CA VAL A 185 -5.35 6.19 11.91
C VAL A 185 -5.97 5.31 10.85
N ILE A 186 -5.17 4.78 9.94
CA ILE A 186 -5.61 3.95 8.83
C ILE A 186 -5.60 2.48 9.26
N LEU A 187 -6.72 1.78 9.03
CA LEU A 187 -6.91 0.38 9.40
C LEU A 187 -6.67 -0.56 8.21
N GLY A 188 -6.31 -1.82 8.50
CA GLY A 188 -6.09 -2.88 7.51
C GLY A 188 -7.35 -3.36 6.79
N VAL A 189 -8.48 -2.72 7.02
CA VAL A 189 -9.74 -3.00 6.33
C VAL A 189 -9.92 -2.05 5.16
N ALA A 190 -10.11 -2.62 3.97
CA ALA A 190 -10.38 -1.87 2.76
C ALA A 190 -11.73 -2.28 2.15
N ARG A 191 -12.47 -1.30 1.62
CA ARG A 191 -13.64 -1.59 0.78
C ARG A 191 -13.18 -2.07 -0.61
N THR A 192 -13.95 -2.95 -1.19
CA THR A 192 -13.79 -3.35 -2.58
C THR A 192 -14.96 -2.82 -3.41
N PRO A 193 -14.88 -2.76 -4.76
CA PRO A 193 -15.99 -2.31 -5.59
C PRO A 193 -17.28 -3.11 -5.41
N TRP A 194 -17.19 -4.36 -4.96
CA TRP A 194 -18.32 -5.29 -4.74
C TRP A 194 -18.64 -5.54 -3.28
N TYR A 195 -17.87 -5.03 -2.34
CA TYR A 195 -18.09 -5.18 -0.92
C TYR A 195 -17.64 -3.93 -0.17
N ALA A 196 -18.62 -3.14 0.24
CA ALA A 196 -18.41 -1.94 1.05
C ALA A 196 -19.35 -2.01 2.26
N PRO A 197 -19.02 -2.80 3.28
CA PRO A 197 -19.86 -2.91 4.46
C PRO A 197 -19.95 -1.55 5.16
N ILE A 198 -21.07 -1.28 5.81
CA ILE A 198 -21.25 -0.05 6.57
C ILE A 198 -20.61 -0.25 7.93
N PRO A 199 -19.58 0.49 8.29
CA PRO A 199 -19.02 0.41 9.63
C PRO A 199 -20.00 0.98 10.65
N ALA A 200 -20.12 0.35 11.82
CA ALA A 200 -20.92 0.85 12.93
C ALA A 200 -20.05 1.44 14.03
N ALA A 201 -18.96 0.78 14.36
CA ALA A 201 -18.04 1.22 15.41
C ALA A 201 -16.66 0.55 15.30
N VAL A 202 -15.67 1.13 15.97
CA VAL A 202 -14.37 0.52 16.21
C VAL A 202 -14.10 0.45 17.70
N SER A 203 -13.86 -0.75 18.21
CA SER A 203 -13.43 -1.00 19.59
C SER A 203 -11.90 -1.02 19.65
N LEU A 204 -11.36 -0.27 20.59
CA LEU A 204 -9.93 -0.06 20.80
C LEU A 204 -9.37 -1.00 21.90
N PRO A 205 -8.04 -1.22 21.96
CA PRO A 205 -7.40 -2.07 22.97
C PRO A 205 -7.71 -1.66 24.41
N ASN A 206 -7.91 -0.37 24.66
CA ASN A 206 -8.22 0.20 25.98
C ASN A 206 -9.72 0.16 26.34
N GLY A 207 -10.56 -0.52 25.55
CA GLY A 207 -12.01 -0.62 25.75
C GLY A 207 -12.83 0.58 25.28
N ARG A 208 -12.20 1.67 24.78
CA ARG A 208 -12.95 2.77 24.15
C ARG A 208 -13.58 2.30 22.84
N VAL A 209 -14.71 2.92 22.51
CA VAL A 209 -15.44 2.65 21.25
C VAL A 209 -15.61 3.97 20.51
N VAL A 210 -15.27 3.98 19.23
CA VAL A 210 -15.55 5.09 18.28
C VAL A 210 -16.70 4.64 17.40
N GLY A 211 -17.87 5.30 17.54
CA GLY A 211 -19.11 4.93 16.83
C GLY A 211 -19.68 6.05 15.96
N GLN A 212 -19.04 7.23 15.88
CA GLN A 212 -19.48 8.27 14.98
C GLN A 212 -18.98 7.96 13.55
N VAL A 213 -19.88 7.50 12.69
CA VAL A 213 -19.58 7.26 11.27
C VAL A 213 -19.95 8.51 10.47
N VAL A 214 -19.02 8.99 9.66
CA VAL A 214 -19.15 10.23 8.89
C VAL A 214 -18.67 10.02 7.45
N ASN A 215 -19.02 10.95 6.55
CA ASN A 215 -18.52 10.94 5.16
C ASN A 215 -17.33 11.88 4.97
N THR A 216 -17.22 12.90 5.79
CA THR A 216 -16.17 13.92 5.71
C THR A 216 -15.63 14.30 7.09
N TYR A 217 -14.42 14.83 7.13
CA TYR A 217 -13.78 15.28 8.38
C TYR A 217 -14.56 16.40 9.09
N SER A 218 -15.27 17.25 8.34
CA SER A 218 -16.05 18.38 8.89
C SER A 218 -17.32 17.93 9.61
N GLU A 219 -17.81 16.72 9.35
CA GLU A 219 -18.97 16.14 10.01
C GLU A 219 -18.63 15.54 11.39
N ILE A 220 -17.34 15.45 11.73
CA ILE A 220 -16.91 14.94 13.04
C ILE A 220 -17.32 15.95 14.11
N ASP A 221 -18.34 15.58 14.87
CA ASP A 221 -18.90 16.34 15.99
C ASP A 221 -18.43 15.74 17.32
N GLY A 222 -17.16 15.82 17.58
CA GLY A 222 -16.51 15.19 18.72
C GLY A 222 -15.00 15.14 18.53
N GLU A 223 -14.35 14.24 19.25
CA GLU A 223 -12.91 14.12 19.13
C GLU A 223 -12.48 13.35 17.91
N VAL A 224 -13.15 12.24 17.59
CA VAL A 224 -12.76 11.29 16.53
C VAL A 224 -13.99 10.68 15.88
N GLY A 225 -13.99 10.61 14.56
CA GLY A 225 -14.98 9.90 13.75
C GLY A 225 -14.36 8.77 12.93
N LEU A 226 -15.21 7.97 12.33
CA LEU A 226 -14.90 6.80 11.52
C LEU A 226 -15.40 7.05 10.10
N LEU A 227 -14.55 6.87 9.09
CA LEU A 227 -14.89 7.08 7.68
C LEU A 227 -14.08 6.18 6.74
N TRP A 228 -14.55 6.07 5.50
CA TRP A 228 -13.75 5.49 4.41
C TRP A 228 -12.90 6.60 3.79
N ASN A 229 -11.58 6.46 3.85
CA ASN A 229 -10.68 7.44 3.26
C ASN A 229 -10.64 7.38 1.73
N SER A 230 -9.93 8.31 1.10
CA SER A 230 -9.80 8.41 -0.35
C SER A 230 -9.14 7.19 -1.00
N ALA A 231 -8.34 6.44 -0.26
CA ALA A 231 -7.73 5.19 -0.71
C ALA A 231 -8.65 3.97 -0.48
N GLY A 232 -9.86 4.17 0.06
CA GLY A 232 -10.83 3.12 0.33
C GLY A 232 -10.53 2.26 1.55
N HIS A 233 -9.64 2.70 2.45
CA HIS A 233 -9.43 2.09 3.76
C HIS A 233 -10.31 2.73 4.82
N LEU A 234 -10.67 1.94 5.84
CA LEU A 234 -11.33 2.46 7.01
C LEU A 234 -10.34 3.29 7.83
N GLU A 235 -10.78 4.46 8.30
CA GLU A 235 -9.94 5.45 8.94
C GLU A 235 -10.62 6.02 10.18
N LEU A 236 -9.88 6.16 11.27
CA LEU A 236 -10.24 6.96 12.43
C LEU A 236 -9.58 8.34 12.28
N ALA A 237 -10.38 9.38 12.21
CA ALA A 237 -9.90 10.73 11.96
C ALA A 237 -10.46 11.74 12.98
N GLY A 238 -9.71 12.80 13.21
CA GLY A 238 -10.14 13.93 14.03
C GLY A 238 -10.39 15.19 13.21
N ASN A 239 -11.33 16.01 13.62
CA ASN A 239 -11.54 17.32 13.01
C ASN A 239 -10.49 18.30 13.55
N ARG A 240 -9.41 18.53 12.78
CA ARG A 240 -8.26 19.39 13.12
C ARG A 240 -7.48 18.94 14.37
N VAL A 241 -7.60 17.67 14.74
CA VAL A 241 -6.84 17.07 15.83
C VAL A 241 -6.31 15.71 15.41
N SER A 242 -5.19 15.28 15.99
CA SER A 242 -4.65 13.96 15.74
C SER A 242 -5.51 12.88 16.43
N ALA A 243 -6.17 12.04 15.63
CA ALA A 243 -6.90 10.89 16.13
C ALA A 243 -5.96 9.90 16.83
N ALA A 244 -4.76 9.66 16.30
CA ALA A 244 -3.76 8.80 16.89
C ALA A 244 -3.38 9.25 18.30
N ALA A 245 -3.11 10.55 18.50
CA ALA A 245 -2.79 11.09 19.82
C ALA A 245 -3.99 11.01 20.78
N ARG A 246 -5.21 11.30 20.32
CA ARG A 246 -6.44 11.25 21.15
C ARG A 246 -6.79 9.85 21.59
N LEU A 247 -6.53 8.86 20.76
CA LEU A 247 -6.85 7.47 20.99
C LEU A 247 -5.68 6.67 21.56
N ASN A 248 -4.48 7.23 21.57
CA ASN A 248 -3.22 6.57 21.90
C ASN A 248 -3.02 5.31 21.05
N LEU A 249 -3.15 5.46 19.71
CA LEU A 249 -3.00 4.37 18.74
C LEU A 249 -1.72 4.55 17.91
N HIS A 250 -1.08 3.41 17.63
CA HIS A 250 0.16 3.32 16.88
C HIS A 250 0.04 2.25 15.79
N PRO A 251 0.87 2.29 14.74
CA PRO A 251 0.97 1.20 13.77
C PRO A 251 1.19 -0.15 14.46
N GLY A 252 0.46 -1.17 14.01
CA GLY A 252 0.45 -2.51 14.60
C GLY A 252 -0.59 -2.76 15.70
N ASP A 253 -1.18 -1.73 16.31
CA ASP A 253 -2.23 -1.89 17.32
C ASP A 253 -3.43 -2.63 16.76
N ARG A 254 -3.98 -3.57 17.56
CA ARG A 254 -5.12 -4.39 17.16
C ARG A 254 -6.42 -3.70 17.56
N VAL A 255 -7.34 -3.60 16.62
CA VAL A 255 -8.69 -3.03 16.84
C VAL A 255 -9.74 -3.97 16.28
N ARG A 256 -11.01 -3.78 16.68
CA ARG A 256 -12.15 -4.56 16.18
C ARG A 256 -13.18 -3.62 15.56
N VAL A 257 -13.51 -3.84 14.30
CA VAL A 257 -14.54 -3.13 13.56
C VAL A 257 -15.85 -3.89 13.73
N ALA A 258 -16.91 -3.23 14.20
CA ALA A 258 -18.28 -3.72 14.15
C ALA A 258 -18.96 -3.19 12.88
N TRP A 259 -19.76 -4.02 12.24
CA TRP A 259 -20.53 -3.68 11.05
C TRP A 259 -22.00 -3.44 11.39
N ALA A 260 -22.66 -2.53 10.66
CA ALA A 260 -24.10 -2.33 10.79
C ALA A 260 -24.83 -3.53 10.19
N GLU A 261 -25.88 -4.00 10.86
CA GLU A 261 -26.77 -5.03 10.33
C GLU A 261 -27.57 -4.47 9.13
N ILE A 262 -27.68 -5.25 8.06
CA ILE A 262 -28.40 -4.85 6.82
C ILE A 262 -29.88 -4.53 7.12
N ALA A 263 -30.47 -5.18 8.11
CA ALA A 263 -31.87 -4.94 8.51
C ALA A 263 -32.12 -3.54 9.13
N SER A 264 -31.10 -2.83 9.59
CA SER A 264 -31.26 -1.48 10.18
C SER A 264 -31.27 -0.37 9.12
N LEU A 265 -31.01 -0.67 7.84
CA LEU A 265 -30.90 0.31 6.76
C LEU A 265 -32.25 0.73 6.18
N GLU A 266 -33.31 -0.09 6.34
CA GLU A 266 -34.66 0.22 5.85
C GLU A 266 -35.34 1.31 6.69
N THR A 267 -34.87 1.58 7.91
CA THR A 267 -35.50 2.52 8.84
C THR A 267 -34.92 3.94 8.80
N THR A 268 -33.75 4.16 8.16
CA THR A 268 -33.09 5.48 8.19
C THR A 268 -33.15 6.26 6.86
N GLY A 269 -33.94 5.81 5.89
CA GLY A 269 -34.28 6.63 4.68
C GLY A 269 -33.12 7.00 3.74
N HIS A 270 -31.97 6.35 3.84
CA HIS A 270 -30.87 6.57 2.92
C HIS A 270 -30.96 5.62 1.71
N VAL A 271 -31.65 6.09 0.67
CA VAL A 271 -31.71 5.45 -0.63
C VAL A 271 -30.31 5.43 -1.27
N VAL A 272 -29.69 4.26 -1.31
CA VAL A 272 -28.53 4.05 -2.15
C VAL A 272 -28.98 4.11 -3.62
N ARG A 273 -28.74 5.23 -4.30
CA ARG A 273 -28.92 5.28 -5.76
C ARG A 273 -27.80 4.49 -6.41
N THR A 274 -28.16 3.32 -6.94
CA THR A 274 -27.33 2.61 -7.93
C THR A 274 -27.29 3.46 -9.20
N ALA A 275 -26.11 3.78 -9.69
CA ALA A 275 -25.93 4.42 -10.99
C ALA A 275 -26.35 3.41 -12.09
N PRO A 276 -27.06 3.86 -13.14
CA PRO A 276 -27.37 3.02 -14.29
C PRO A 276 -26.13 2.77 -15.15
N GLY A 277 -26.09 1.62 -15.78
CA GLY A 277 -25.16 0.94 -16.63
C GLY A 277 -24.19 1.67 -17.56
#